data_d896de9d84eee3e40fc0718cff0fda55
#
_entry.id   d896de9d84eee3e40fc0718cff0fda55
#
_cell.length_a   1.000
_cell.length_b   1.000
_cell.length_c   1.000
_cell.angle_alpha   90.00
_cell.angle_beta   90.00
_cell.angle_gamma   90.00
#
_symmetry.space_group_name_H-M   'P 1'
#
loop_
_entity.id
_entity.type
_entity.pdbx_description
1 polymer ?
#
loop_
_entity_poly.entity_id
_entity_poly.type
_entity_poly.pdbx_seq_one_letter_code
_entity_poly.pdbx_strand_id
1 'polypeptide(L)'
;MNHARIAELLQPFLGISGNAVISSELCPSEPAEAGKKPALLSPLQLQLISTYIDILVRWNARINLTSIRDPEEIVTRHFGESLFAACHLFPSGSSVPRLSQASVSSVPCSGVKDFARPRVADLGSGAGLPGLPIKLWAPHIALTLIESNQKKATFLREVTRTLILTDVNVYPDRAETLATPSGFDLVTLRAVERFAEVVSIAARLVAPAGRLALLIGTSQLHQAQTILPDFSWQEPLAVPISHSRILLVGHRYC
;
A
#
# COMPACT_ATOMS: atom_id res chain seq x y z
N MET A 1 10.63 17.34 -10.73
CA MET A 1 9.30 17.61 -11.35
C MET A 1 8.56 18.61 -10.49
N ASN A 2 7.70 19.50 -11.09
CA ASN A 2 6.90 20.47 -10.34
C ASN A 2 5.80 19.76 -9.52
N HIS A 3 5.57 20.21 -8.26
CA HIS A 3 4.55 19.64 -7.36
C HIS A 3 3.13 19.69 -7.93
N ALA A 4 2.78 20.76 -8.67
CA ALA A 4 1.48 20.87 -9.33
C ALA A 4 1.28 19.75 -10.37
N ARG A 5 2.30 19.43 -11.17
CA ARG A 5 2.25 18.35 -12.14
C ARG A 5 2.15 16.97 -11.48
N ILE A 6 2.89 16.76 -10.37
CA ILE A 6 2.77 15.52 -9.58
C ILE A 6 1.33 15.37 -9.06
N ALA A 7 0.74 16.42 -8.50
CA ALA A 7 -0.62 16.40 -7.98
C ALA A 7 -1.65 16.09 -9.08
N GLU A 8 -1.52 16.71 -10.26
CA GLU A 8 -2.37 16.47 -11.42
C GLU A 8 -2.30 14.99 -11.86
N LEU A 9 -1.11 14.44 -12.02
CA LEU A 9 -0.90 13.06 -12.45
C LEU A 9 -1.40 12.03 -11.43
N LEU A 10 -1.41 12.36 -10.15
CA LEU A 10 -1.87 11.47 -9.07
C LEU A 10 -3.38 11.57 -8.82
N GLN A 11 -4.04 12.63 -9.25
CA GLN A 11 -5.45 12.87 -9.00
C GLN A 11 -6.37 11.68 -9.35
N PRO A 12 -6.22 10.99 -10.50
CA PRO A 12 -7.07 9.86 -10.85
C PRO A 12 -7.01 8.69 -9.86
N PHE A 13 -5.91 8.55 -9.14
CA PHE A 13 -5.66 7.45 -8.18
C PHE A 13 -6.16 7.76 -6.76
N LEU A 14 -6.45 9.02 -6.46
CA LEU A 14 -6.89 9.49 -5.14
C LEU A 14 -8.42 9.64 -5.05
N GLY A 15 -9.12 9.57 -6.19
CA GLY A 15 -10.57 9.54 -6.23
C GLY A 15 -11.08 8.16 -5.82
N ILE A 16 -11.90 8.09 -4.77
CA ILE A 16 -12.71 6.90 -4.49
C ILE A 16 -13.90 6.97 -5.45
N SER A 17 -13.68 6.66 -6.72
CA SER A 17 -14.78 6.39 -7.64
C SER A 17 -15.34 5.03 -7.26
N GLY A 18 -16.55 5.03 -6.69
CA GLY A 18 -17.32 3.81 -6.53
C GLY A 18 -17.48 3.14 -7.90
N ASN A 19 -17.21 1.84 -7.91
CA ASN A 19 -17.60 0.84 -8.91
C ASN A 19 -17.59 1.25 -10.39
N ALA A 20 -16.47 0.97 -11.06
CA ALA A 20 -16.58 0.50 -12.43
C ALA A 20 -16.80 -1.02 -12.38
N VAL A 21 -18.01 -1.44 -12.05
CA VAL A 21 -18.48 -2.81 -12.27
C VAL A 21 -18.57 -2.99 -13.78
N ILE A 22 -17.79 -3.91 -14.32
CA ILE A 22 -18.06 -4.50 -15.64
C ILE A 22 -19.26 -5.42 -15.43
N SER A 23 -20.46 -4.86 -15.54
CA SER A 23 -21.71 -5.62 -15.62
C SER A 23 -22.54 -4.99 -16.71
N SER A 24 -22.72 -5.74 -17.78
CA SER A 24 -23.81 -5.55 -18.74
C SER A 24 -25.15 -5.72 -18.02
N GLU A 25 -26.10 -4.84 -18.38
CA GLU A 25 -27.55 -4.91 -18.23
C GLU A 25 -28.20 -4.34 -16.95
N LEU A 26 -28.85 -3.22 -17.20
CA LEU A 26 -30.13 -2.66 -16.72
C LEU A 26 -30.70 -3.10 -15.37
N CYS A 27 -30.68 -2.17 -14.40
CA CYS A 27 -31.93 -1.75 -13.70
C CYS A 27 -31.75 -0.34 -13.09
N PRO A 28 -32.71 0.57 -13.18
CA PRO A 28 -32.63 1.91 -12.61
C PRO A 28 -33.23 1.94 -11.20
N SER A 29 -32.67 2.81 -10.38
CA SER A 29 -33.18 3.32 -9.10
C SER A 29 -32.53 2.80 -7.82
N GLU A 30 -31.48 3.56 -7.41
CA GLU A 30 -31.33 3.97 -6.00
C GLU A 30 -30.48 5.25 -5.93
N PRO A 31 -30.74 6.21 -5.00
CA PRO A 31 -30.08 7.51 -4.99
C PRO A 31 -28.61 7.40 -4.57
N ALA A 32 -27.77 8.07 -5.34
CA ALA A 32 -26.33 8.20 -5.08
C ALA A 32 -26.07 8.69 -3.64
N GLU A 33 -25.36 7.89 -2.86
CA GLU A 33 -24.84 8.31 -1.56
C GLU A 33 -23.92 9.53 -1.73
N ALA A 34 -24.14 10.51 -0.87
CA ALA A 34 -23.49 11.83 -0.86
C ALA A 34 -21.97 11.74 -0.96
N GLY A 35 -21.42 12.42 -1.95
CA GLY A 35 -20.04 12.43 -2.37
C GLY A 35 -18.98 12.45 -1.27
N LYS A 36 -18.22 11.35 -1.15
CA LYS A 36 -16.91 11.40 -0.51
C LYS A 36 -16.02 12.32 -1.34
N LYS A 37 -15.58 13.44 -0.75
CA LYS A 37 -14.59 14.33 -1.37
C LYS A 37 -13.35 13.52 -1.77
N PRO A 38 -12.79 13.76 -2.97
CA PRO A 38 -11.55 13.13 -3.37
C PRO A 38 -10.46 13.40 -2.31
N ALA A 39 -9.69 12.38 -1.99
CA ALA A 39 -8.58 12.53 -1.08
C ALA A 39 -7.52 13.42 -1.71
N LEU A 40 -7.03 14.42 -0.97
CA LEU A 40 -6.00 15.34 -1.46
C LEU A 40 -4.69 15.10 -0.70
N LEU A 41 -3.59 15.04 -1.45
CA LEU A 41 -2.26 15.06 -0.86
C LEU A 41 -1.95 16.45 -0.28
N SER A 42 -1.43 16.48 0.93
CA SER A 42 -0.94 17.70 1.53
C SER A 42 0.31 18.23 0.79
N PRO A 43 0.62 19.54 0.89
CA PRO A 43 1.87 20.08 0.33
C PRO A 43 3.13 19.34 0.80
N LEU A 44 3.16 18.90 2.06
CA LEU A 44 4.25 18.11 2.61
C LEU A 44 4.36 16.74 1.92
N GLN A 45 3.25 16.03 1.72
CA GLN A 45 3.26 14.75 1.01
C GLN A 45 3.75 14.89 -0.43
N LEU A 46 3.33 15.94 -1.14
CA LEU A 46 3.81 16.23 -2.50
C LEU A 46 5.32 16.52 -2.52
N GLN A 47 5.83 17.27 -1.54
CA GLN A 47 7.26 17.52 -1.39
C GLN A 47 8.04 16.22 -1.12
N LEU A 48 7.56 15.37 -0.22
CA LEU A 48 8.19 14.07 0.08
C LEU A 48 8.19 13.15 -1.14
N ILE A 49 7.08 13.09 -1.90
CA ILE A 49 7.00 12.33 -3.15
C ILE A 49 8.00 12.85 -4.17
N SER A 50 8.08 14.18 -4.38
CA SER A 50 9.04 14.80 -5.30
C SER A 50 10.48 14.44 -4.92
N THR A 51 10.84 14.55 -3.65
CA THR A 51 12.18 14.21 -3.14
C THR A 51 12.46 12.71 -3.36
N TYR A 52 11.47 11.85 -3.12
CA TYR A 52 11.60 10.41 -3.35
C TYR A 52 11.85 10.09 -4.84
N ILE A 53 11.13 10.73 -5.75
CA ILE A 53 11.34 10.56 -7.20
C ILE A 53 12.77 10.94 -7.58
N ASP A 54 13.31 12.05 -7.06
CA ASP A 54 14.67 12.50 -7.35
C ASP A 54 15.71 11.49 -6.86
N ILE A 55 15.51 10.90 -5.67
CA ILE A 55 16.39 9.84 -5.15
C ILE A 55 16.27 8.58 -6.04
N LEU A 56 15.05 8.17 -6.39
CA LEU A 56 14.78 7.01 -7.23
C LEU A 56 15.47 7.12 -8.58
N VAL A 57 15.34 8.26 -9.26
CA VAL A 57 15.96 8.51 -10.57
C VAL A 57 17.49 8.44 -10.49
N ARG A 58 18.08 9.07 -9.47
CA ARG A 58 19.55 9.03 -9.25
C ARG A 58 20.06 7.60 -9.02
N TRP A 59 19.36 6.83 -8.22
CA TRP A 59 19.75 5.44 -7.94
C TRP A 59 19.49 4.52 -9.12
N ASN A 60 18.39 4.73 -9.85
CA ASN A 60 18.05 3.94 -11.01
C ASN A 60 19.06 4.04 -12.16
N ALA A 61 19.85 5.12 -12.19
CA ALA A 61 20.98 5.27 -13.11
C ALA A 61 22.16 4.33 -12.76
N ARG A 62 22.23 3.80 -11.53
CA ARG A 62 23.36 2.98 -11.04
C ARG A 62 22.95 1.52 -10.82
N ILE A 63 21.73 1.29 -10.36
CA ILE A 63 21.19 -0.05 -10.11
C ILE A 63 19.77 -0.11 -10.70
N ASN A 64 19.37 -1.24 -11.24
CA ASN A 64 18.05 -1.42 -11.82
C ASN A 64 16.99 -1.55 -10.71
N LEU A 65 16.47 -0.41 -10.23
CA LEU A 65 15.34 -0.36 -9.31
C LEU A 65 14.02 -0.57 -10.04
N THR A 66 13.90 0.04 -11.22
CA THR A 66 12.73 -0.06 -12.11
C THR A 66 13.13 0.05 -13.57
N SER A 67 12.37 -0.62 -14.45
CA SER A 67 12.52 -0.48 -15.91
C SER A 67 11.92 0.81 -16.45
N ILE A 68 11.04 1.47 -15.70
CA ILE A 68 10.41 2.73 -16.09
C ILE A 68 11.42 3.86 -15.93
N ARG A 69 11.60 4.65 -17.01
CA ARG A 69 12.57 5.74 -17.08
C ARG A 69 11.89 7.11 -17.18
N ASP A 70 10.71 7.16 -17.78
CA ASP A 70 9.95 8.40 -17.92
C ASP A 70 9.45 8.90 -16.57
N PRO A 71 9.70 10.18 -16.20
CA PRO A 71 9.30 10.70 -14.89
C PRO A 71 7.80 10.73 -14.65
N GLU A 72 6.96 11.00 -15.67
CA GLU A 72 5.50 11.00 -15.51
C GLU A 72 4.96 9.57 -15.38
N GLU A 73 5.56 8.63 -16.10
CA GLU A 73 5.24 7.22 -15.95
C GLU A 73 5.68 6.68 -14.57
N ILE A 74 6.79 7.15 -14.01
CA ILE A 74 7.17 6.86 -12.61
C ILE A 74 6.08 7.36 -11.66
N VAL A 75 5.58 8.59 -11.82
CA VAL A 75 4.53 9.14 -10.98
C VAL A 75 3.24 8.31 -11.09
N THR A 76 2.75 8.06 -12.27
CA THR A 76 1.46 7.37 -12.47
C THR A 76 1.53 5.90 -12.11
N ARG A 77 2.49 5.15 -12.65
CA ARG A 77 2.57 3.69 -12.46
C ARG A 77 3.19 3.27 -11.14
N HIS A 78 4.06 4.07 -10.55
CA HIS A 78 4.67 3.70 -9.27
C HIS A 78 3.94 4.34 -8.11
N PHE A 79 3.88 5.67 -8.08
CA PHE A 79 3.22 6.37 -6.97
C PHE A 79 1.70 6.30 -7.08
N GLY A 80 1.12 6.47 -8.27
CA GLY A 80 -0.32 6.42 -8.50
C GLY A 80 -0.93 5.07 -8.09
N GLU A 81 -0.43 3.95 -8.63
CA GLU A 81 -0.89 2.61 -8.26
C GLU A 81 -0.73 2.32 -6.75
N SER A 82 0.39 2.78 -6.15
CA SER A 82 0.66 2.57 -4.72
C SER A 82 -0.26 3.42 -3.82
N LEU A 83 -0.53 4.67 -4.20
CA LEU A 83 -1.44 5.55 -3.47
C LEU A 83 -2.89 5.12 -3.65
N PHE A 84 -3.28 4.59 -4.81
CA PHE A 84 -4.58 3.96 -5.00
C PHE A 84 -4.78 2.82 -3.99
N ALA A 85 -3.79 1.93 -3.85
CA ALA A 85 -3.84 0.90 -2.82
C ALA A 85 -3.90 1.51 -1.40
N ALA A 86 -3.10 2.54 -1.12
CA ALA A 86 -3.09 3.22 0.18
C ALA A 86 -4.46 3.79 0.57
N CYS A 87 -5.15 4.46 -0.36
CA CYS A 87 -6.50 5.01 -0.14
C CYS A 87 -7.53 3.94 0.21
N HIS A 88 -7.44 2.76 -0.43
CA HIS A 88 -8.36 1.65 -0.16
C HIS A 88 -8.01 0.88 1.12
N LEU A 89 -6.73 0.72 1.42
CA LEU A 89 -6.27 0.00 2.60
C LEU A 89 -6.40 0.85 3.89
N PHE A 90 -6.30 2.18 3.75
CA PHE A 90 -6.35 3.18 4.83
C PHE A 90 -7.25 4.36 4.43
N PRO A 91 -8.58 4.17 4.34
CA PRO A 91 -9.52 5.16 3.76
C PRO A 91 -9.60 6.48 4.53
N SER A 92 -9.20 6.49 5.77
CA SER A 92 -9.23 7.70 6.63
C SER A 92 -7.89 8.42 6.64
N GLY A 93 -7.21 8.57 5.50
CA GLY A 93 -5.88 9.19 5.42
C GLY A 93 -5.54 10.06 6.63
N SER A 94 -4.91 9.47 7.62
CA SER A 94 -4.32 10.09 8.81
C SER A 94 -5.13 11.13 9.59
N SER A 95 -6.30 10.83 10.07
CA SER A 95 -6.70 11.39 11.35
C SER A 95 -6.43 10.34 12.43
N VAL A 96 -5.38 10.53 13.22
CA VAL A 96 -5.37 10.04 14.59
C VAL A 96 -6.75 10.35 15.14
N PRO A 97 -7.50 9.40 15.73
CA PRO A 97 -8.76 9.72 16.35
C PRO A 97 -8.51 10.91 17.29
N ARG A 98 -9.03 12.11 16.96
CA ARG A 98 -9.12 13.17 17.94
C ARG A 98 -9.95 12.57 19.06
N LEU A 99 -9.35 12.37 20.20
CA LEU A 99 -10.05 12.23 21.45
C LEU A 99 -11.01 13.43 21.53
N SER A 100 -12.24 13.24 21.08
CA SER A 100 -13.30 14.16 21.39
C SER A 100 -13.38 14.16 22.92
N GLN A 101 -13.14 15.32 23.51
CA GLN A 101 -13.43 15.59 24.93
C GLN A 101 -14.90 15.31 25.12
N ALA A 102 -15.24 14.12 25.50
CA ALA A 102 -16.54 13.76 26.02
C ALA A 102 -16.32 13.34 27.45
N SER A 103 -16.74 14.27 28.32
CA SER A 103 -17.20 14.10 29.71
C SER A 103 -16.65 12.89 30.48
N VAL A 104 -15.82 13.23 31.46
CA VAL A 104 -15.42 12.40 32.58
C VAL A 104 -16.66 11.85 33.28
N SER A 105 -16.91 10.57 33.13
CA SER A 105 -17.65 9.78 34.12
C SER A 105 -16.86 8.49 34.37
N SER A 106 -16.47 8.38 35.62
CA SER A 106 -15.64 7.36 36.24
C SER A 106 -16.24 5.97 36.14
N VAL A 107 -15.61 5.06 35.36
CA VAL A 107 -15.66 3.62 35.61
C VAL A 107 -14.28 3.03 35.34
N PRO A 108 -13.65 2.32 36.29
CA PRO A 108 -12.38 1.67 36.08
C PRO A 108 -12.60 0.35 35.31
N CYS A 109 -12.40 0.33 34.03
CA CYS A 109 -12.26 -0.91 33.28
C CYS A 109 -10.78 -1.10 32.89
N SER A 110 -10.15 -2.03 33.58
CA SER A 110 -8.89 -2.67 33.22
C SER A 110 -8.94 -3.16 31.79
N GLY A 111 -8.03 -2.66 30.94
CA GLY A 111 -7.86 -3.09 29.56
C GLY A 111 -7.97 -1.96 28.55
N VAL A 112 -7.21 -0.86 28.73
CA VAL A 112 -6.85 0.01 27.60
C VAL A 112 -5.97 -0.85 26.71
N LYS A 113 -6.58 -1.49 25.68
CA LYS A 113 -5.82 -1.97 24.54
C LYS A 113 -5.16 -0.72 23.96
N ASP A 114 -3.87 -0.58 24.19
CA ASP A 114 -3.00 0.31 23.45
C ASP A 114 -3.41 0.10 22.00
N PHE A 115 -3.90 1.12 21.30
CA PHE A 115 -4.27 1.00 19.88
C PHE A 115 -2.96 0.77 19.14
N ALA A 116 -2.53 -0.49 19.11
CA ALA A 116 -1.31 -0.92 18.51
C ALA A 116 -1.30 -0.42 17.06
N ARG A 117 -0.24 0.29 16.69
CA ARG A 117 -0.05 0.80 15.32
C ARG A 117 -0.13 -0.38 14.36
N PRO A 118 -0.90 -0.29 13.26
CA PRO A 118 -0.98 -1.38 12.29
C PRO A 118 0.41 -1.75 11.78
N ARG A 119 0.78 -3.02 11.90
CA ARG A 119 2.05 -3.55 11.40
C ARG A 119 1.89 -3.96 9.97
N VAL A 120 2.63 -3.31 9.09
CA VAL A 120 2.58 -3.52 7.64
C VAL A 120 3.91 -4.09 7.17
N ALA A 121 3.88 -5.13 6.37
CA ALA A 121 5.05 -5.62 5.64
C ALA A 121 4.86 -5.41 4.15
N ASP A 122 5.93 -4.96 3.48
CA ASP A 122 6.00 -4.89 2.03
C ASP A 122 7.03 -5.90 1.54
N LEU A 123 6.57 -6.95 0.86
CA LEU A 123 7.40 -8.08 0.47
C LEU A 123 7.98 -7.89 -0.93
N GLY A 124 9.31 -8.00 -1.02
CA GLY A 124 10.02 -7.71 -2.27
C GLY A 124 9.96 -6.22 -2.60
N SER A 125 10.20 -5.38 -1.61
CA SER A 125 9.98 -3.93 -1.69
C SER A 125 10.67 -3.23 -2.87
N GLY A 126 11.78 -3.75 -3.35
CA GLY A 126 12.51 -3.24 -4.51
C GLY A 126 12.83 -1.75 -4.41
N ALA A 127 12.11 -0.97 -5.19
CA ALA A 127 12.15 0.49 -5.12
C ALA A 127 11.29 1.09 -3.98
N GLY A 128 10.82 0.28 -3.00
CA GLY A 128 9.98 0.71 -1.88
C GLY A 128 8.50 0.84 -2.22
N LEU A 129 8.04 0.11 -3.23
CA LEU A 129 6.70 0.23 -3.81
C LEU A 129 5.91 -1.08 -3.66
N PRO A 130 4.74 -1.08 -3.02
CA PRO A 130 3.94 0.09 -2.62
C PRO A 130 4.22 0.61 -1.20
N GLY A 131 5.09 -0.03 -0.41
CA GLY A 131 5.24 0.21 1.03
C GLY A 131 5.49 1.67 1.42
N LEU A 132 6.46 2.33 0.79
CA LEU A 132 6.81 3.72 1.15
C LEU A 132 5.70 4.74 0.79
N PRO A 133 5.05 4.70 -0.40
CA PRO A 133 3.87 5.54 -0.64
C PRO A 133 2.72 5.29 0.34
N ILE A 134 2.50 4.03 0.75
CA ILE A 134 1.52 3.70 1.81
C ILE A 134 1.92 4.38 3.14
N LYS A 135 3.21 4.36 3.50
CA LYS A 135 3.71 5.06 4.70
C LYS A 135 3.55 6.57 4.62
N LEU A 136 3.77 7.16 3.45
CA LEU A 136 3.54 8.60 3.22
C LEU A 136 2.06 8.98 3.35
N TRP A 137 1.15 8.08 2.93
CA TRP A 137 -0.29 8.24 3.05
C TRP A 137 -0.79 8.03 4.49
N ALA A 138 -0.31 6.99 5.15
CA ALA A 138 -0.70 6.55 6.49
C ALA A 138 0.52 6.56 7.44
N PRO A 139 0.98 7.74 7.90
CA PRO A 139 2.23 7.85 8.68
C PRO A 139 2.20 7.14 10.03
N HIS A 140 1.03 6.78 10.53
CA HIS A 140 0.84 6.09 11.81
C HIS A 140 1.15 4.58 11.78
N ILE A 141 1.34 3.96 10.62
CA ILE A 141 1.66 2.53 10.53
C ILE A 141 3.11 2.24 10.93
N ALA A 142 3.38 1.03 11.42
CA ALA A 142 4.73 0.49 11.53
C ALA A 142 5.03 -0.35 10.28
N LEU A 143 5.96 0.10 9.45
CA LEU A 143 6.28 -0.51 8.16
C LEU A 143 7.57 -1.32 8.21
N THR A 144 7.53 -2.56 7.72
CA THR A 144 8.72 -3.37 7.44
C THR A 144 8.86 -3.59 5.94
N LEU A 145 9.95 -3.09 5.37
CA LEU A 145 10.32 -3.30 3.97
C LEU A 145 11.23 -4.53 3.89
N ILE A 146 10.78 -5.58 3.22
CA ILE A 146 11.53 -6.84 3.09
C ILE A 146 12.16 -6.89 1.70
N GLU A 147 13.50 -6.83 1.63
CA GLU A 147 14.24 -6.79 0.37
C GLU A 147 15.58 -7.52 0.50
N SER A 148 15.72 -8.64 -0.19
CA SER A 148 16.92 -9.50 -0.09
C SER A 148 18.15 -8.94 -0.83
N ASN A 149 17.96 -8.06 -1.82
CA ASN A 149 19.06 -7.44 -2.53
C ASN A 149 19.66 -6.29 -1.72
N GLN A 150 20.92 -6.44 -1.29
CA GLN A 150 21.62 -5.49 -0.42
C GLN A 150 21.71 -4.07 -1.00
N LYS A 151 21.88 -3.93 -2.33
CA LYS A 151 21.92 -2.61 -2.98
C LYS A 151 20.56 -1.92 -2.93
N LYS A 152 19.47 -2.68 -3.14
CA LYS A 152 18.11 -2.17 -3.03
C LYS A 152 17.77 -1.85 -1.56
N ALA A 153 18.17 -2.70 -0.60
CA ALA A 153 18.02 -2.41 0.82
C ALA A 153 18.76 -1.14 1.26
N THR A 154 19.95 -0.88 0.70
CA THR A 154 20.69 0.37 0.94
C THR A 154 19.95 1.58 0.39
N PHE A 155 19.37 1.48 -0.82
CA PHE A 155 18.50 2.50 -1.37
C PHE A 155 17.31 2.80 -0.46
N LEU A 156 16.61 1.76 0.02
CA LEU A 156 15.48 1.91 0.93
C LEU A 156 15.85 2.67 2.21
N ARG A 157 17.01 2.36 2.80
CA ARG A 157 17.51 3.07 3.98
C ARG A 157 17.84 4.53 3.68
N GLU A 158 18.38 4.84 2.49
CA GLU A 158 18.62 6.23 2.08
C GLU A 158 17.31 6.99 1.94
N VAL A 159 16.31 6.42 1.27
CA VAL A 159 14.99 7.06 1.12
C VAL A 159 14.36 7.30 2.49
N THR A 160 14.29 6.30 3.36
CA THR A 160 13.65 6.42 4.68
C THR A 160 14.33 7.48 5.53
N ARG A 161 15.66 7.55 5.50
CA ARG A 161 16.43 8.58 6.22
C ARG A 161 16.22 9.98 5.64
N THR A 162 16.26 10.12 4.32
CA THR A 162 16.13 11.44 3.66
C THR A 162 14.73 12.03 3.84
N LEU A 163 13.70 11.17 3.81
CA LEU A 163 12.31 11.57 4.05
C LEU A 163 11.95 11.65 5.55
N ILE A 164 12.92 11.38 6.45
CA ILE A 164 12.74 11.39 7.92
C ILE A 164 11.52 10.54 8.34
N LEU A 165 11.36 9.36 7.73
CA LEU A 165 10.25 8.45 8.06
C LEU A 165 10.55 7.69 9.36
N THR A 166 9.68 7.84 10.34
CA THR A 166 9.71 7.09 11.61
C THR A 166 8.99 5.75 11.47
N ASP A 167 9.27 4.81 12.36
CA ASP A 167 8.61 3.50 12.40
C ASP A 167 8.69 2.74 11.05
N VAL A 168 9.84 2.83 10.36
CA VAL A 168 10.16 2.08 9.16
C VAL A 168 11.38 1.22 9.41
N ASN A 169 11.23 -0.09 9.27
CA ASN A 169 12.31 -1.07 9.33
C ASN A 169 12.63 -1.59 7.93
N VAL A 170 13.91 -1.71 7.60
CA VAL A 170 14.37 -2.36 6.36
C VAL A 170 15.02 -3.68 6.73
N TYR A 171 14.36 -4.77 6.39
CA TYR A 171 14.85 -6.14 6.58
C TYR A 171 15.62 -6.59 5.33
N PRO A 172 16.95 -6.70 5.39
CA PRO A 172 17.80 -6.89 4.20
C PRO A 172 18.07 -8.36 3.92
N ASP A 173 17.07 -9.22 4.05
CA ASP A 173 17.20 -10.65 3.85
C ASP A 173 15.92 -11.23 3.24
N ARG A 174 15.90 -12.54 3.03
CA ARG A 174 14.73 -13.26 2.51
C ARG A 174 13.59 -13.28 3.53
N ALA A 175 12.38 -13.17 3.05
CA ALA A 175 11.18 -13.16 3.89
C ALA A 175 11.01 -14.43 4.73
N GLU A 176 11.50 -15.56 4.22
CA GLU A 176 11.44 -16.87 4.89
C GLU A 176 12.24 -16.91 6.21
N THR A 177 13.27 -16.07 6.31
CA THR A 177 14.12 -15.98 7.51
C THR A 177 13.57 -14.99 8.54
N LEU A 178 12.53 -14.22 8.20
CA LEU A 178 11.96 -13.23 9.10
C LEU A 178 11.10 -13.90 10.18
N ALA A 179 11.60 -13.88 11.42
CA ALA A 179 10.83 -14.35 12.56
C ALA A 179 9.77 -13.32 12.96
N THR A 180 8.51 -13.65 12.75
CA THR A 180 7.36 -12.79 13.12
C THR A 180 6.29 -13.63 13.82
N PRO A 181 6.44 -13.92 15.13
CA PRO A 181 5.51 -14.81 15.84
C PRO A 181 4.04 -14.36 15.76
N SER A 182 3.80 -13.06 15.70
CA SER A 182 2.44 -12.49 15.64
C SER A 182 2.00 -12.12 14.23
N GLY A 183 2.82 -12.28 13.20
CA GLY A 183 2.54 -11.86 11.83
C GLY A 183 2.35 -10.35 11.65
N PHE A 184 1.90 -9.92 10.48
CA PHE A 184 1.58 -8.53 10.14
C PHE A 184 0.08 -8.36 9.92
N ASP A 185 -0.46 -7.21 10.30
CA ASP A 185 -1.88 -6.89 10.10
C ASP A 185 -2.21 -6.66 8.62
N LEU A 186 -1.19 -6.27 7.84
CA LEU A 186 -1.26 -6.14 6.40
C LEU A 186 0.08 -6.55 5.77
N VAL A 187 0.02 -7.40 4.75
CA VAL A 187 1.16 -7.69 3.88
C VAL A 187 0.85 -7.19 2.48
N THR A 188 1.77 -6.44 1.88
CA THR A 188 1.65 -5.95 0.50
C THR A 188 2.64 -6.65 -0.42
N LEU A 189 2.24 -6.84 -1.67
CA LEU A 189 3.01 -7.49 -2.70
C LEU A 189 2.74 -6.84 -4.05
N ARG A 190 3.81 -6.55 -4.81
CA ARG A 190 3.71 -5.97 -6.15
C ARG A 190 4.77 -6.51 -7.10
N ALA A 191 4.36 -6.82 -8.35
CA ALA A 191 5.25 -7.10 -9.48
C ALA A 191 6.38 -8.10 -9.17
N VAL A 192 6.03 -9.26 -8.60
CA VAL A 192 7.00 -10.29 -8.23
C VAL A 192 7.18 -11.34 -9.31
N GLU A 193 8.41 -11.76 -9.51
CA GLU A 193 8.74 -12.98 -10.22
C GLU A 193 8.35 -14.20 -9.38
N ARG A 194 8.14 -15.37 -9.99
CA ARG A 194 7.73 -16.60 -9.30
C ARG A 194 6.50 -16.40 -8.39
N PHE A 195 5.45 -15.84 -8.97
CA PHE A 195 4.26 -15.37 -8.27
C PHE A 195 3.70 -16.36 -7.25
N ALA A 196 3.52 -17.64 -7.63
CA ALA A 196 2.94 -18.66 -6.76
C ALA A 196 3.74 -18.87 -5.46
N GLU A 197 5.06 -18.93 -5.57
CA GLU A 197 5.95 -19.11 -4.44
C GLU A 197 5.91 -17.89 -3.49
N VAL A 198 6.02 -16.69 -4.07
CA VAL A 198 6.08 -15.46 -3.28
C VAL A 198 4.74 -15.15 -2.60
N VAL A 199 3.60 -15.43 -3.25
CA VAL A 199 2.27 -15.29 -2.64
C VAL A 199 2.10 -16.22 -1.44
N SER A 200 2.58 -17.47 -1.53
CA SER A 200 2.55 -18.42 -0.41
C SER A 200 3.42 -17.96 0.78
N ILE A 201 4.58 -17.35 0.49
CA ILE A 201 5.45 -16.75 1.52
C ILE A 201 4.73 -15.56 2.17
N ALA A 202 4.15 -14.66 1.35
CA ALA A 202 3.42 -13.49 1.83
C ALA A 202 2.26 -13.89 2.77
N ALA A 203 1.49 -14.91 2.41
CA ALA A 203 0.38 -15.41 3.21
C ALA A 203 0.81 -15.87 4.61
N ARG A 204 1.99 -16.51 4.73
CA ARG A 204 2.52 -16.94 6.04
C ARG A 204 2.88 -15.78 6.96
N LEU A 205 3.21 -14.63 6.39
CA LEU A 205 3.54 -13.43 7.15
C LEU A 205 2.28 -12.68 7.66
N VAL A 206 1.09 -12.97 7.10
CA VAL A 206 -0.16 -12.33 7.53
C VAL A 206 -0.60 -12.89 8.88
N ALA A 207 -0.90 -12.00 9.83
CA ALA A 207 -1.47 -12.35 11.13
C ALA A 207 -2.86 -13.03 10.98
N PRO A 208 -3.34 -13.78 11.97
CA PRO A 208 -4.76 -14.16 12.04
C PRO A 208 -5.65 -12.92 11.94
N ALA A 209 -6.73 -12.99 11.15
CA ALA A 209 -7.59 -11.86 10.78
C ALA A 209 -6.89 -10.69 10.05
N GLY A 210 -5.63 -10.85 9.66
CA GLY A 210 -4.88 -9.88 8.87
C GLY A 210 -5.25 -9.89 7.39
N ARG A 211 -4.65 -8.98 6.63
CA ARG A 211 -4.94 -8.76 5.22
C ARG A 211 -3.71 -8.99 4.34
N LEU A 212 -3.94 -9.53 3.15
CA LEU A 212 -2.97 -9.60 2.07
C LEU A 212 -3.45 -8.71 0.92
N ALA A 213 -2.65 -7.74 0.51
CA ALA A 213 -2.96 -6.84 -0.59
C ALA A 213 -2.00 -7.06 -1.76
N LEU A 214 -2.55 -7.47 -2.90
CA LEU A 214 -1.82 -7.81 -4.11
C LEU A 214 -2.08 -6.75 -5.19
N LEU A 215 -1.03 -6.08 -5.65
CA LEU A 215 -1.04 -5.22 -6.84
C LEU A 215 -0.55 -6.04 -8.04
N ILE A 216 -1.48 -6.68 -8.73
CA ILE A 216 -1.20 -7.73 -9.74
C ILE A 216 -1.88 -7.46 -11.07
N GLY A 217 -1.55 -8.27 -12.08
CA GLY A 217 -2.31 -8.31 -13.33
C GLY A 217 -3.60 -9.13 -13.18
N THR A 218 -4.62 -8.80 -13.97
CA THR A 218 -5.90 -9.55 -13.99
C THR A 218 -5.71 -11.04 -14.27
N SER A 219 -4.71 -11.39 -15.09
CA SER A 219 -4.36 -12.80 -15.38
C SER A 219 -3.90 -13.60 -14.16
N GLN A 220 -3.45 -12.93 -13.09
CA GLN A 220 -2.98 -13.57 -11.86
C GLN A 220 -4.08 -13.76 -10.81
N LEU A 221 -5.28 -13.20 -11.03
CA LEU A 221 -6.41 -13.24 -10.09
C LEU A 221 -6.78 -14.68 -9.69
N HIS A 222 -7.13 -15.50 -10.68
CA HIS A 222 -7.54 -16.87 -10.41
C HIS A 222 -6.42 -17.69 -9.74
N GLN A 223 -5.18 -17.46 -10.15
CA GLN A 223 -4.03 -18.15 -9.55
C GLN A 223 -3.87 -17.77 -8.06
N ALA A 224 -4.02 -16.50 -7.69
CA ALA A 224 -3.94 -16.05 -6.30
C ALA A 224 -5.02 -16.75 -5.44
N GLN A 225 -6.26 -16.76 -5.92
CA GLN A 225 -7.39 -17.38 -5.22
C GLN A 225 -7.25 -18.89 -5.06
N THR A 226 -6.70 -19.56 -6.07
CA THR A 226 -6.46 -21.02 -6.04
C THR A 226 -5.34 -21.40 -5.07
N ILE A 227 -4.26 -20.59 -5.00
CA ILE A 227 -3.11 -20.86 -4.13
C ILE A 227 -3.47 -20.66 -2.65
N LEU A 228 -4.36 -19.70 -2.34
CA LEU A 228 -4.71 -19.31 -0.99
C LEU A 228 -6.22 -19.52 -0.72
N PRO A 229 -6.70 -20.77 -0.61
CA PRO A 229 -8.09 -21.06 -0.31
C PRO A 229 -8.52 -20.60 1.10
N ASP A 230 -7.57 -20.43 2.02
CA ASP A 230 -7.79 -19.96 3.40
C ASP A 230 -7.96 -18.44 3.52
N PHE A 231 -8.10 -17.73 2.38
CA PHE A 231 -8.36 -16.30 2.35
C PHE A 231 -9.74 -16.00 1.78
N SER A 232 -10.49 -15.13 2.45
CA SER A 232 -11.70 -14.50 1.90
C SER A 232 -11.29 -13.32 1.02
N TRP A 233 -11.57 -13.39 -0.26
CA TRP A 233 -11.18 -12.36 -1.24
C TRP A 233 -12.29 -11.35 -1.47
N GLN A 234 -11.91 -10.07 -1.44
CA GLN A 234 -12.78 -8.98 -1.87
C GLN A 234 -12.87 -8.92 -3.40
N GLU A 235 -13.88 -8.21 -3.91
CA GLU A 235 -13.95 -7.87 -5.33
C GLU A 235 -12.67 -7.12 -5.76
N PRO A 236 -12.03 -7.55 -6.87
CA PRO A 236 -10.83 -6.91 -7.36
C PRO A 236 -11.13 -5.49 -7.83
N LEU A 237 -10.31 -4.54 -7.42
CA LEU A 237 -10.44 -3.14 -7.82
C LEU A 237 -9.51 -2.84 -9.00
N ALA A 238 -10.08 -2.36 -10.12
CA ALA A 238 -9.29 -1.94 -11.26
C ALA A 238 -8.46 -0.70 -10.90
N VAL A 239 -7.15 -0.74 -11.18
CA VAL A 239 -6.26 0.40 -10.96
C VAL A 239 -6.52 1.44 -12.06
N PRO A 240 -6.75 2.73 -11.72
CA PRO A 240 -6.97 3.78 -12.70
C PRO A 240 -5.85 3.86 -13.75
N ILE A 241 -6.20 4.26 -14.96
CA ILE A 241 -5.27 4.42 -16.11
C ILE A 241 -4.56 3.12 -16.51
N SER A 242 -4.91 1.99 -15.92
CA SER A 242 -4.34 0.68 -16.28
C SER A 242 -5.41 -0.23 -16.90
N HIS A 243 -5.02 -0.93 -17.99
CA HIS A 243 -5.93 -1.87 -18.65
C HIS A 243 -5.93 -3.28 -18.04
N SER A 244 -4.94 -3.59 -17.22
CA SER A 244 -4.75 -4.97 -16.73
C SER A 244 -4.32 -5.08 -15.26
N ARG A 245 -4.19 -3.96 -14.58
CA ARG A 245 -3.76 -3.97 -13.17
C ARG A 245 -4.95 -3.89 -12.23
N ILE A 246 -4.88 -4.68 -11.17
CA ILE A 246 -5.89 -4.72 -10.11
C ILE A 246 -5.23 -4.66 -8.73
N LEU A 247 -5.97 -4.12 -7.77
CA LEU A 247 -5.75 -4.34 -6.35
C LEU A 247 -6.69 -5.46 -5.89
N LEU A 248 -6.12 -6.55 -5.42
CA LEU A 248 -6.85 -7.67 -4.84
C LEU A 248 -6.53 -7.76 -3.34
N VAL A 249 -7.55 -7.74 -2.50
CA VAL A 249 -7.39 -7.81 -1.04
C VAL A 249 -8.03 -9.09 -0.52
N GLY A 250 -7.24 -9.88 0.19
CA GLY A 250 -7.69 -11.10 0.87
C GLY A 250 -7.59 -10.93 2.38
N HIS A 251 -8.58 -11.42 3.11
CA HIS A 251 -8.60 -11.52 4.56
C HIS A 251 -8.31 -12.96 4.98
N ARG A 252 -7.30 -13.14 5.84
CA ARG A 252 -7.00 -14.45 6.41
C ARG A 252 -8.07 -14.83 7.42
N TYR A 253 -8.59 -16.06 7.32
CA TYR A 253 -9.48 -16.58 8.36
C TYR A 253 -8.76 -16.67 9.71
N CYS A 254 -9.54 -16.59 10.80
CA CYS A 254 -9.05 -16.77 12.17
C CYS A 254 -8.70 -18.23 12.45
#